data_d8b5c5f0047a7142749107536ec70dc9
#
_entry.id   d8b5c5f0047a7142749107536ec70dc9
#
_cell.length_a   1.000
_cell.length_b   1.000
_cell.length_c   1.000
_cell.angle_alpha   90.00
_cell.angle_beta   90.00
_cell.angle_gamma   90.00
#
_symmetry.space_group_name_H-M   'P 1'
#
loop_
_entity.id
_entity.type
_entity.pdbx_description
1 polymer ?
#
loop_
_entity_poly.entity_id
_entity_poly.type
_entity_poly.pdbx_seq_one_letter_code
_entity_poly.pdbx_strand_id
1 'polypeptide(L)'
;SWIGVLSMGTLTLSAQQQAIENPPDWAAEVVWYQIFVERFYNGDPSNDPRPQDLTGAYPGFVPENWRVTPWTHDWYAPDPWFEGLEQQRDLSGNPMEHFNQKVQLRRYGGDLQGVLEKISYLDSLGITAVFFNPLNDAPSLHKYDARNWRHIDRNFGPDPDGDIAIMAMEDPTDPATWRMTSADLLFVEVIRALHARDIRVILDYSWNHTGVDCWAWQDVLKNQQASPYSDWYWVQEWDDPATDSSEFRYRGWAGVPSLPEIRETVHMEHIEKVEPFEGDIYAAAAKQHIFHITQRWLDPNGDGNPDDGVDGFRLDVAAEMPLGFWRDYRRHVRNINPNAYLIGEIWWEQYPDKLLDPLPYLEGDVFDAVMNYRWYRAARHFFNASPDTISVTDLVDSLQNFTGNLPTANNYAMMNLVSSHDVPRVA
;
A
#
# COMPACT_ATOMS: atom_id res chain seq x y z
N SER A 1 22.96 -68.59 -1.37
CA SER A 1 23.05 -67.42 -2.21
C SER A 1 21.69 -66.79 -2.37
N TRP A 2 21.46 -65.72 -1.61
CA TRP A 2 20.31 -64.84 -1.79
C TRP A 2 20.82 -63.51 -2.28
N ILE A 3 20.39 -63.10 -3.50
CA ILE A 3 20.67 -61.80 -4.06
C ILE A 3 19.44 -60.94 -3.80
N GLY A 4 19.58 -59.95 -2.90
CA GLY A 4 18.57 -58.94 -2.64
C GLY A 4 18.65 -57.86 -3.72
N VAL A 5 17.59 -57.66 -4.51
CA VAL A 5 17.44 -56.56 -5.45
C VAL A 5 16.91 -55.34 -4.66
N LEU A 6 17.76 -54.32 -4.49
CA LEU A 6 17.35 -52.99 -4.02
C LEU A 6 16.67 -52.24 -5.16
N SER A 7 15.36 -52.07 -5.07
CA SER A 7 14.60 -51.17 -5.93
C SER A 7 14.84 -49.72 -5.46
N MET A 8 15.62 -48.95 -6.24
CA MET A 8 15.69 -47.50 -6.11
C MET A 8 14.40 -46.90 -6.68
N GLY A 9 13.50 -46.51 -5.81
CA GLY A 9 12.35 -45.67 -6.16
C GLY A 9 12.84 -44.28 -6.53
N THR A 10 12.78 -43.91 -7.79
CA THR A 10 12.95 -42.53 -8.27
C THR A 10 11.75 -41.73 -7.77
N LEU A 11 11.97 -40.87 -6.76
CA LEU A 11 11.06 -39.78 -6.42
C LEU A 11 11.09 -38.76 -7.57
N THR A 12 10.14 -38.85 -8.47
CA THR A 12 9.83 -37.76 -9.39
C THR A 12 9.12 -36.67 -8.58
N LEU A 13 9.87 -35.63 -8.21
CA LEU A 13 9.28 -34.34 -7.86
C LEU A 13 8.59 -33.84 -9.15
N SER A 14 7.27 -34.02 -9.23
CA SER A 14 6.47 -33.27 -10.19
C SER A 14 6.54 -31.81 -9.76
N ALA A 15 7.28 -30.98 -10.47
CA ALA A 15 7.06 -29.54 -10.45
C ALA A 15 5.59 -29.36 -10.88
N GLN A 16 4.72 -29.02 -9.93
CA GLN A 16 3.35 -28.68 -10.23
C GLN A 16 3.45 -27.40 -11.07
N GLN A 17 3.21 -27.54 -12.36
CA GLN A 17 3.14 -26.43 -13.29
C GLN A 17 2.02 -25.53 -12.77
N GLN A 18 2.39 -24.34 -12.30
CA GLN A 18 1.43 -23.39 -11.75
C GLN A 18 0.44 -23.05 -12.86
N ALA A 19 -0.84 -23.25 -12.60
CA ALA A 19 -1.88 -22.93 -13.57
C ALA A 19 -1.86 -21.41 -13.81
N ILE A 20 -1.73 -21.02 -15.06
CA ILE A 20 -1.88 -19.63 -15.47
C ILE A 20 -3.36 -19.26 -15.23
N GLU A 21 -3.59 -18.26 -14.38
CA GLU A 21 -4.93 -17.81 -14.03
C GLU A 21 -5.23 -16.47 -14.71
N ASN A 22 -6.44 -16.35 -15.22
CA ASN A 22 -6.94 -15.07 -15.72
C ASN A 22 -7.36 -14.15 -14.57
N PRO A 23 -7.36 -12.82 -14.80
CA PRO A 23 -8.06 -11.87 -13.95
C PRO A 23 -9.53 -12.26 -13.75
N PRO A 24 -10.19 -11.88 -12.64
CA PRO A 24 -11.63 -12.11 -12.48
C PRO A 24 -12.42 -11.37 -13.56
N ASP A 25 -13.48 -11.99 -14.09
CA ASP A 25 -14.26 -11.49 -15.22
C ASP A 25 -14.79 -10.06 -14.98
N TRP A 26 -15.17 -9.74 -13.75
CA TRP A 26 -15.71 -8.42 -13.39
C TRP A 26 -14.69 -7.28 -13.59
N ALA A 27 -13.38 -7.56 -13.53
CA ALA A 27 -12.34 -6.53 -13.60
C ALA A 27 -12.24 -5.84 -14.99
N ALA A 28 -12.78 -6.46 -16.04
CA ALA A 28 -12.78 -5.90 -17.40
C ALA A 28 -13.84 -4.81 -17.63
N GLU A 29 -14.82 -4.67 -16.74
CA GLU A 29 -16.00 -3.80 -16.95
C GLU A 29 -16.14 -2.73 -15.87
N VAL A 30 -15.06 -2.42 -15.11
CA VAL A 30 -15.14 -1.51 -13.97
C VAL A 30 -14.90 -0.05 -14.35
N VAL A 31 -15.65 0.82 -13.68
CA VAL A 31 -15.41 2.26 -13.62
C VAL A 31 -14.85 2.60 -12.26
N TRP A 32 -13.57 2.95 -12.22
CA TRP A 32 -12.80 3.18 -11.02
C TRP A 32 -13.02 4.55 -10.40
N TYR A 33 -13.06 4.59 -9.06
CA TYR A 33 -12.93 5.81 -8.30
C TYR A 33 -11.92 5.59 -7.14
N GLN A 34 -10.89 6.44 -7.07
CA GLN A 34 -9.92 6.42 -5.99
C GLN A 34 -10.41 7.29 -4.82
N ILE A 35 -10.40 6.74 -3.62
CA ILE A 35 -10.71 7.47 -2.38
C ILE A 35 -9.46 7.59 -1.51
N PHE A 36 -9.00 8.82 -1.34
CA PHE A 36 -8.04 9.20 -0.32
C PHE A 36 -8.87 9.69 0.90
N VAL A 37 -9.13 8.79 1.87
CA VAL A 37 -10.14 8.99 2.92
C VAL A 37 -9.92 10.28 3.68
N GLU A 38 -8.70 10.54 4.15
CA GLU A 38 -8.35 11.75 4.90
C GLU A 38 -8.72 13.06 4.16
N ARG A 39 -8.80 13.00 2.82
CA ARG A 39 -9.10 14.14 1.94
C ARG A 39 -10.42 14.01 1.19
N PHE A 40 -11.28 13.08 1.57
CA PHE A 40 -12.52 12.84 0.84
C PHE A 40 -13.70 13.60 1.42
N TYR A 41 -14.11 13.28 2.65
CA TYR A 41 -15.18 13.98 3.35
C TYR A 41 -15.10 13.69 4.85
N ASN A 42 -15.19 14.74 5.67
CA ASN A 42 -15.26 14.63 7.12
C ASN A 42 -16.73 14.44 7.54
N GLY A 43 -17.09 13.22 7.92
CA GLY A 43 -18.44 12.85 8.36
C GLY A 43 -18.63 12.95 9.87
N ASP A 44 -17.54 12.83 10.64
CA ASP A 44 -17.55 12.91 12.10
C ASP A 44 -16.38 13.75 12.63
N PRO A 45 -16.54 15.07 12.80
CA PRO A 45 -15.47 15.91 13.34
C PRO A 45 -14.99 15.56 14.76
N SER A 46 -15.67 14.64 15.46
CA SER A 46 -15.24 14.22 16.79
C SER A 46 -14.04 13.27 16.78
N ASN A 47 -13.76 12.65 15.64
CA ASN A 47 -12.61 11.77 15.43
C ASN A 47 -11.41 12.46 14.74
N ASP A 48 -11.51 13.77 14.49
CA ASP A 48 -10.45 14.54 13.84
C ASP A 48 -9.08 14.28 14.48
N PRO A 49 -8.00 14.14 13.66
CA PRO A 49 -6.66 13.93 14.18
C PRO A 49 -6.21 15.02 15.14
N ARG A 50 -5.54 14.62 16.20
CA ARG A 50 -4.92 15.50 17.21
C ARG A 50 -3.41 15.57 16.97
N PRO A 51 -2.67 16.56 17.49
CA PRO A 51 -1.22 16.65 17.31
C PRO A 51 -0.45 15.37 17.63
N GLN A 52 -0.85 14.64 18.68
CA GLN A 52 -0.20 13.37 19.05
C GLN A 52 -0.41 12.25 18.01
N ASP A 53 -1.47 12.32 17.23
CA ASP A 53 -1.77 11.30 16.20
C ASP A 53 -0.83 11.43 14.99
N LEU A 54 -0.15 12.59 14.83
CA LEU A 54 0.84 12.83 13.79
C LEU A 54 2.28 12.47 14.20
N THR A 55 2.50 12.08 15.44
CA THR A 55 3.85 11.70 15.92
C THR A 55 4.40 10.54 15.10
N GLY A 56 5.65 10.65 14.66
CA GLY A 56 6.32 9.67 13.79
C GLY A 56 6.20 9.95 12.29
N ALA A 57 5.23 10.77 11.86
CA ALA A 57 5.13 11.17 10.45
C ALA A 57 6.22 12.18 10.05
N TYR A 58 6.50 12.23 8.74
CA TYR A 58 7.24 13.36 8.17
C TYR A 58 6.52 14.68 8.49
N PRO A 59 7.21 15.72 8.90
CA PRO A 59 8.65 15.91 8.92
C PRO A 59 9.37 15.52 10.24
N GLY A 60 8.70 14.84 11.18
CA GLY A 60 9.27 14.41 12.46
C GLY A 60 8.94 15.33 13.64
N PHE A 61 8.14 16.34 13.42
CA PHE A 61 7.63 17.25 14.45
C PHE A 61 6.22 17.74 14.10
N VAL A 62 5.50 18.24 15.10
CA VAL A 62 4.18 18.86 14.91
C VAL A 62 4.22 20.28 15.52
N PRO A 63 3.80 21.34 14.79
CA PRO A 63 3.74 22.70 15.34
C PRO A 63 2.77 22.80 16.54
N GLU A 64 3.09 23.59 17.54
CA GLU A 64 2.23 23.77 18.75
C GLU A 64 0.82 24.29 18.43
N ASN A 65 0.71 25.15 17.41
CA ASN A 65 -0.55 25.73 16.95
C ASN A 65 -1.21 24.92 15.82
N TRP A 66 -0.71 23.70 15.53
CA TRP A 66 -1.30 22.83 14.52
C TRP A 66 -2.78 22.52 14.81
N ARG A 67 -3.57 22.46 13.77
CA ARG A 67 -4.98 22.03 13.79
C ARG A 67 -5.40 21.52 12.42
N VAL A 68 -6.49 20.77 12.39
CA VAL A 68 -7.14 20.32 11.16
C VAL A 68 -7.45 21.51 10.26
N THR A 69 -7.14 21.40 8.97
CA THR A 69 -7.39 22.41 7.96
C THR A 69 -8.84 22.32 7.51
N PRO A 70 -9.63 23.41 7.56
CA PRO A 70 -10.99 23.38 7.06
C PRO A 70 -11.05 23.00 5.58
N TRP A 71 -12.03 22.16 5.20
CA TRP A 71 -12.22 21.73 3.81
C TRP A 71 -12.42 22.89 2.82
N THR A 72 -12.89 24.04 3.29
CA THR A 72 -13.08 25.26 2.52
C THR A 72 -11.80 26.09 2.34
N HIS A 73 -10.68 25.66 2.92
CA HIS A 73 -9.39 26.33 2.79
C HIS A 73 -8.86 26.24 1.36
N ASP A 74 -8.29 27.34 0.85
CA ASP A 74 -7.62 27.34 -0.44
C ASP A 74 -6.43 26.38 -0.40
N TRP A 75 -6.36 25.45 -1.34
CA TRP A 75 -5.31 24.42 -1.41
C TRP A 75 -3.89 25.02 -1.44
N TYR A 76 -3.69 26.13 -2.14
CA TYR A 76 -2.39 26.79 -2.29
C TYR A 76 -2.12 27.86 -1.24
N ALA A 77 -3.10 28.20 -0.41
CA ALA A 77 -2.88 29.15 0.68
C ALA A 77 -2.13 28.48 1.86
N PRO A 78 -1.21 29.20 2.51
CA PRO A 78 -0.56 28.70 3.71
C PRO A 78 -1.56 28.61 4.89
N ASP A 79 -1.43 27.53 5.67
CA ASP A 79 -2.13 27.46 6.96
C ASP A 79 -1.50 28.40 7.98
N PRO A 80 -2.27 28.87 9.00
CA PRO A 80 -1.72 29.75 10.05
C PRO A 80 -0.53 29.14 10.80
N TRP A 81 -0.47 27.82 10.90
CA TRP A 81 0.62 27.08 11.57
C TRP A 81 1.84 26.84 10.67
N PHE A 82 1.85 27.33 9.41
CA PHE A 82 3.05 27.31 8.55
C PHE A 82 4.10 28.35 8.98
N GLU A 83 3.69 29.35 9.75
CA GLU A 83 4.59 30.40 10.23
C GLU A 83 5.75 29.83 11.05
N GLY A 84 6.98 30.16 10.66
CA GLY A 84 8.19 29.71 11.33
C GLY A 84 8.68 28.30 10.96
N LEU A 85 7.94 27.55 10.13
CA LEU A 85 8.36 26.20 9.71
C LEU A 85 9.66 26.19 8.89
N GLU A 86 9.95 27.25 8.15
CA GLU A 86 11.18 27.39 7.39
C GLU A 86 12.45 27.37 8.26
N GLN A 87 12.31 27.62 9.57
CA GLN A 87 13.40 27.54 10.56
C GLN A 87 13.57 26.12 11.11
N GLN A 88 12.61 25.23 10.87
CA GLN A 88 12.64 23.83 11.29
C GLN A 88 13.37 22.97 10.26
N ARG A 89 13.77 21.78 10.68
CA ARG A 89 14.38 20.77 9.80
C ARG A 89 13.58 19.48 9.85
N ASP A 90 13.48 18.84 8.70
CA ASP A 90 12.85 17.53 8.58
C ASP A 90 13.75 16.41 9.16
N LEU A 91 13.25 15.18 9.13
CA LEU A 91 13.94 13.98 9.61
C LEU A 91 15.31 13.73 8.95
N SER A 92 15.52 14.27 7.74
CA SER A 92 16.77 14.18 7.00
C SER A 92 17.67 15.40 7.24
N GLY A 93 17.26 16.35 8.08
CA GLY A 93 18.00 17.57 8.37
C GLY A 93 17.83 18.69 7.33
N ASN A 94 16.94 18.54 6.35
CA ASN A 94 16.67 19.56 5.34
C ASN A 94 15.75 20.66 5.90
N PRO A 95 15.94 21.94 5.51
CA PRO A 95 15.04 23.01 5.93
C PRO A 95 13.66 22.86 5.29
N MET A 96 12.61 23.24 6.03
CA MET A 96 11.20 23.18 5.60
C MET A 96 10.82 24.42 4.75
N GLU A 97 11.51 24.66 3.65
CA GLU A 97 11.35 25.86 2.83
C GLU A 97 10.18 25.76 1.83
N HIS A 98 9.93 24.54 1.32
CA HIS A 98 8.98 24.35 0.24
C HIS A 98 7.55 24.10 0.74
N PHE A 99 6.57 24.62 0.01
CA PHE A 99 5.15 24.40 0.29
C PHE A 99 4.80 22.90 0.39
N ASN A 100 5.30 22.08 -0.55
CA ASN A 100 5.03 20.65 -0.58
C ASN A 100 5.54 19.89 0.66
N GLN A 101 6.59 20.35 1.31
CA GLN A 101 7.04 19.79 2.59
C GLN A 101 6.05 20.11 3.72
N LYS A 102 5.58 21.36 3.76
CA LYS A 102 4.67 21.85 4.81
C LYS A 102 3.29 21.22 4.74
N VAL A 103 2.74 21.01 3.53
CA VAL A 103 1.41 20.38 3.34
C VAL A 103 1.38 18.91 3.75
N GLN A 104 2.51 18.25 3.96
CA GLN A 104 2.53 16.90 4.53
C GLN A 104 1.98 16.85 5.97
N LEU A 105 2.01 17.96 6.69
CA LEU A 105 1.40 18.09 8.01
C LEU A 105 -0.12 18.35 7.95
N ARG A 106 -0.66 18.68 6.78
CA ARG A 106 -2.08 19.03 6.61
C ARG A 106 -2.99 17.83 6.82
N ARG A 107 -4.06 18.02 7.58
CA ARG A 107 -5.16 17.06 7.73
C ARG A 107 -6.48 17.80 7.51
N TYR A 108 -7.39 17.15 6.78
CA TYR A 108 -8.75 17.65 6.55
C TYR A 108 -9.79 16.90 7.36
N GLY A 109 -9.39 15.81 8.04
CA GLY A 109 -10.28 15.04 8.92
C GLY A 109 -11.28 14.16 8.16
N GLY A 110 -11.01 13.82 6.89
CA GLY A 110 -11.84 12.85 6.18
C GLY A 110 -11.80 11.48 6.86
N ASP A 111 -12.96 10.79 6.89
CA ASP A 111 -13.19 9.56 7.64
C ASP A 111 -14.12 8.58 6.92
N LEU A 112 -14.32 7.38 7.48
CA LEU A 112 -15.19 6.36 6.90
C LEU A 112 -16.68 6.69 7.03
N GLN A 113 -17.08 7.49 8.04
CA GLN A 113 -18.44 8.00 8.12
C GLN A 113 -18.72 8.91 6.92
N GLY A 114 -17.75 9.76 6.56
CA GLY A 114 -17.83 10.59 5.36
C GLY A 114 -17.92 9.78 4.07
N VAL A 115 -17.23 8.65 3.99
CA VAL A 115 -17.36 7.72 2.86
C VAL A 115 -18.77 7.16 2.77
N LEU A 116 -19.34 6.68 3.88
CA LEU A 116 -20.73 6.19 3.93
C LEU A 116 -21.74 7.24 3.43
N GLU A 117 -21.60 8.48 3.85
CA GLU A 117 -22.48 9.58 3.45
C GLU A 117 -22.39 9.89 1.94
N LYS A 118 -21.26 9.55 1.30
CA LYS A 118 -21.00 9.81 -0.12
C LYS A 118 -21.24 8.61 -1.05
N ILE A 119 -21.66 7.45 -0.55
CA ILE A 119 -21.91 6.28 -1.40
C ILE A 119 -22.95 6.57 -2.48
N SER A 120 -24.04 7.28 -2.16
CA SER A 120 -25.05 7.66 -3.15
C SER A 120 -24.50 8.60 -4.24
N TYR A 121 -23.51 9.41 -3.90
CA TYR A 121 -22.78 10.23 -4.88
C TYR A 121 -21.96 9.35 -5.82
N LEU A 122 -21.20 8.38 -5.30
CA LEU A 122 -20.42 7.43 -6.11
C LEU A 122 -21.32 6.62 -7.06
N ASP A 123 -22.43 6.10 -6.55
CA ASP A 123 -23.43 5.38 -7.33
C ASP A 123 -24.01 6.26 -8.45
N SER A 124 -24.34 7.53 -8.17
CA SER A 124 -24.85 8.48 -9.17
C SER A 124 -23.84 8.82 -10.27
N LEU A 125 -22.54 8.64 -10.03
CA LEU A 125 -21.49 8.77 -11.03
C LEU A 125 -21.32 7.51 -11.91
N GLY A 126 -22.01 6.42 -11.59
CA GLY A 126 -21.87 5.14 -12.27
C GLY A 126 -20.55 4.43 -11.94
N ILE A 127 -20.01 4.66 -10.75
CA ILE A 127 -18.81 3.98 -10.24
C ILE A 127 -19.15 2.55 -9.91
N THR A 128 -18.32 1.59 -10.33
CA THR A 128 -18.52 0.16 -10.07
C THR A 128 -17.35 -0.47 -9.30
N ALA A 129 -16.27 0.26 -9.07
CA ALA A 129 -15.19 -0.15 -8.19
C ALA A 129 -14.56 1.06 -7.50
N VAL A 130 -14.31 0.91 -6.20
CA VAL A 130 -13.58 1.89 -5.38
C VAL A 130 -12.21 1.32 -5.04
N PHE A 131 -11.19 2.13 -5.23
CA PHE A 131 -9.85 1.89 -4.74
C PHE A 131 -9.57 2.84 -3.57
N PHE A 132 -9.38 2.30 -2.38
CA PHE A 132 -8.97 3.06 -1.21
C PHE A 132 -7.45 3.15 -1.15
N ASN A 133 -6.89 4.37 -1.02
CA ASN A 133 -5.55 4.55 -0.49
C ASN A 133 -5.43 3.84 0.87
N PRO A 134 -4.21 3.56 1.36
CA PRO A 134 -4.05 2.81 2.60
C PRO A 134 -4.93 3.35 3.73
N LEU A 135 -5.58 2.43 4.43
CA LEU A 135 -6.42 2.74 5.59
C LEU A 135 -5.74 2.37 6.91
N ASN A 136 -4.47 1.92 6.86
CA ASN A 136 -3.71 1.48 8.02
C ASN A 136 -3.67 2.52 9.14
N ASP A 137 -3.64 2.07 10.40
CA ASP A 137 -3.29 2.93 11.52
C ASP A 137 -1.86 3.45 11.33
N ALA A 138 -1.75 4.74 10.99
CA ALA A 138 -0.51 5.40 10.60
C ALA A 138 -0.54 6.90 10.90
N PRO A 139 0.63 7.53 11.18
CA PRO A 139 0.68 8.94 11.57
C PRO A 139 0.57 9.89 10.37
N SER A 140 0.99 9.48 9.17
CA SER A 140 0.93 10.36 8.00
C SER A 140 -0.48 10.50 7.43
N LEU A 141 -0.62 11.47 6.54
CA LEU A 141 -1.85 11.66 5.78
C LEU A 141 -2.10 10.55 4.76
N HIS A 142 -1.04 9.96 4.22
CA HIS A 142 -1.09 8.94 3.17
C HIS A 142 -1.17 7.50 3.67
N LYS A 143 -0.88 7.27 4.95
CA LYS A 143 -0.99 5.99 5.65
C LYS A 143 -0.06 4.87 5.17
N TYR A 144 0.92 5.13 4.31
CA TYR A 144 1.92 4.13 3.92
C TYR A 144 2.95 3.85 5.02
N ASP A 145 3.13 4.75 5.99
CA ASP A 145 4.00 4.61 7.16
C ASP A 145 3.27 3.93 8.34
N ALA A 146 2.79 2.70 8.12
CA ALA A 146 1.96 1.99 9.08
C ALA A 146 2.64 1.80 10.45
N ARG A 147 1.95 2.22 11.53
CA ARG A 147 2.21 1.76 12.90
C ARG A 147 1.73 0.32 13.06
N ASN A 148 0.65 0.02 12.35
CA ASN A 148 -0.07 -1.22 12.48
C ASN A 148 -0.83 -1.54 11.18
N TRP A 149 -0.42 -2.59 10.50
CA TRP A 149 -1.11 -3.05 9.29
C TRP A 149 -2.43 -3.77 9.57
N ARG A 150 -2.65 -4.23 10.83
CA ARG A 150 -3.79 -5.08 11.18
C ARG A 150 -5.12 -4.33 11.23
N HIS A 151 -5.08 -3.03 11.52
CA HIS A 151 -6.26 -2.22 11.79
C HIS A 151 -6.36 -1.00 10.89
N ILE A 152 -7.58 -0.58 10.67
CA ILE A 152 -7.91 0.70 10.09
C ILE A 152 -7.47 1.82 11.04
N ASP A 153 -7.07 2.95 10.47
CA ASP A 153 -6.63 4.12 11.23
C ASP A 153 -7.69 4.58 12.23
N ARG A 154 -7.24 4.81 13.45
CA ARG A 154 -8.10 5.21 14.57
C ARG A 154 -8.93 6.46 14.28
N ASN A 155 -8.38 7.42 13.53
CA ASN A 155 -9.05 8.65 13.16
C ASN A 155 -10.02 8.48 11.97
N PHE A 156 -10.13 7.28 11.40
CA PHE A 156 -11.16 6.97 10.41
C PHE A 156 -12.40 6.33 11.02
N GLY A 157 -12.36 5.97 12.30
CA GLY A 157 -13.46 5.38 13.07
C GLY A 157 -14.01 6.31 14.15
N PRO A 158 -15.13 5.94 14.78
CA PRO A 158 -15.86 6.83 15.71
C PRO A 158 -15.25 6.94 17.11
N ASP A 159 -14.31 6.05 17.50
CA ASP A 159 -13.74 6.03 18.86
C ASP A 159 -12.22 5.82 18.84
N PRO A 160 -11.43 6.86 18.46
CA PRO A 160 -9.98 6.74 18.38
C PRO A 160 -9.29 6.26 19.67
N ASP A 161 -9.75 6.72 20.83
CA ASP A 161 -9.14 6.36 22.12
C ASP A 161 -9.49 4.91 22.54
N GLY A 162 -10.73 4.47 22.26
CA GLY A 162 -11.13 3.07 22.45
C GLY A 162 -10.39 2.13 21.54
N ASP A 163 -10.15 2.51 20.30
CA ASP A 163 -9.39 1.73 19.31
C ASP A 163 -7.93 1.58 19.73
N ILE A 164 -7.29 2.65 20.22
CA ILE A 164 -5.94 2.57 20.82
C ILE A 164 -5.91 1.56 21.99
N ALA A 165 -6.92 1.60 22.87
CA ALA A 165 -6.99 0.69 24.00
C ALA A 165 -7.17 -0.78 23.58
N ILE A 166 -7.96 -1.04 22.52
CA ILE A 166 -8.13 -2.38 21.94
C ILE A 166 -6.79 -2.88 21.38
N MET A 167 -6.15 -2.10 20.53
CA MET A 167 -4.87 -2.45 19.91
C MET A 167 -3.76 -2.72 20.94
N ALA A 168 -3.77 -2.00 22.06
CA ALA A 168 -2.79 -2.17 23.14
C ALA A 168 -2.96 -3.50 23.94
N MET A 169 -4.11 -4.16 23.84
CA MET A 169 -4.39 -5.44 24.51
C MET A 169 -4.04 -6.66 23.65
N GLU A 170 -3.73 -6.46 22.39
CA GLU A 170 -3.43 -7.54 21.45
C GLU A 170 -1.96 -7.97 21.51
N ASP A 171 -1.71 -9.24 21.22
CA ASP A 171 -0.41 -9.68 20.73
C ASP A 171 -0.38 -9.50 19.21
N PRO A 172 0.45 -8.57 18.69
CA PRO A 172 0.51 -8.32 17.25
C PRO A 172 0.88 -9.55 16.42
N THR A 173 1.52 -10.55 17.00
CA THR A 173 1.97 -11.76 16.30
C THR A 173 0.97 -12.90 16.37
N ASP A 174 -0.04 -12.83 17.24
CA ASP A 174 -1.06 -13.86 17.41
C ASP A 174 -2.44 -13.39 16.92
N PRO A 175 -2.86 -13.78 15.70
CA PRO A 175 -4.17 -13.41 15.16
C PRO A 175 -5.37 -13.79 16.03
N ALA A 176 -5.23 -14.80 16.91
CA ALA A 176 -6.31 -15.19 17.83
C ALA A 176 -6.61 -14.13 18.90
N THR A 177 -5.68 -13.20 19.12
CA THR A 177 -5.86 -12.09 20.07
C THR A 177 -6.46 -10.85 19.43
N TRP A 178 -6.44 -10.76 18.08
CA TRP A 178 -6.89 -9.57 17.35
C TRP A 178 -8.40 -9.40 17.44
N ARG A 179 -8.81 -8.17 17.68
CA ARG A 179 -10.22 -7.78 17.77
C ARG A 179 -10.54 -6.79 16.67
N MET A 180 -11.81 -6.64 16.37
CA MET A 180 -12.27 -5.53 15.53
C MET A 180 -12.33 -4.26 16.37
N THR A 181 -11.64 -3.22 15.92
CA THR A 181 -11.75 -1.86 16.45
C THR A 181 -13.05 -1.21 15.96
N SER A 182 -13.40 -0.04 16.47
CA SER A 182 -14.56 0.71 15.96
C SER A 182 -14.36 1.14 14.51
N ALA A 183 -13.13 1.50 14.13
CA ALA A 183 -12.75 1.82 12.76
C ALA A 183 -12.84 0.61 11.82
N ASP A 184 -12.39 -0.57 12.26
CA ASP A 184 -12.51 -1.82 11.50
C ASP A 184 -13.97 -2.16 11.22
N LEU A 185 -14.83 -2.10 12.24
CA LEU A 185 -16.26 -2.38 12.12
C LEU A 185 -16.95 -1.40 11.16
N LEU A 186 -16.58 -0.13 11.22
CA LEU A 186 -17.10 0.88 10.30
C LEU A 186 -16.64 0.62 8.87
N PHE A 187 -15.41 0.15 8.66
CA PHE A 187 -14.94 -0.22 7.33
C PHE A 187 -15.70 -1.44 6.77
N VAL A 188 -15.99 -2.45 7.60
CA VAL A 188 -16.85 -3.57 7.18
C VAL A 188 -18.26 -3.08 6.79
N GLU A 189 -18.80 -2.08 7.48
CA GLU A 189 -20.06 -1.43 7.10
C GLU A 189 -19.95 -0.72 5.75
N VAL A 190 -18.85 0.00 5.50
CA VAL A 190 -18.56 0.65 4.20
C VAL A 190 -18.52 -0.40 3.08
N ILE A 191 -17.81 -1.53 3.26
CA ILE A 191 -17.77 -2.62 2.29
C ILE A 191 -19.18 -3.11 1.97
N ARG A 192 -19.99 -3.44 2.98
CA ARG A 192 -21.37 -3.91 2.78
C ARG A 192 -22.24 -2.89 2.04
N ALA A 193 -22.09 -1.61 2.38
CA ALA A 193 -22.86 -0.54 1.77
C ALA A 193 -22.49 -0.30 0.30
N LEU A 194 -21.22 -0.50 -0.07
CA LEU A 194 -20.74 -0.47 -1.46
C LEU A 194 -21.21 -1.70 -2.22
N HIS A 195 -21.04 -2.91 -1.67
CA HIS A 195 -21.50 -4.16 -2.27
C HIS A 195 -23.02 -4.18 -2.51
N ALA A 196 -23.82 -3.56 -1.63
CA ALA A 196 -25.26 -3.42 -1.83
C ALA A 196 -25.63 -2.57 -3.06
N ARG A 197 -24.66 -1.94 -3.71
CA ARG A 197 -24.79 -1.17 -4.96
C ARG A 197 -23.93 -1.73 -6.10
N ASP A 198 -23.50 -2.97 -5.97
CA ASP A 198 -22.65 -3.65 -6.94
C ASP A 198 -21.28 -2.88 -7.17
N ILE A 199 -20.80 -2.17 -6.15
CA ILE A 199 -19.51 -1.45 -6.19
C ILE A 199 -18.45 -2.30 -5.49
N ARG A 200 -17.42 -2.72 -6.24
CA ARG A 200 -16.28 -3.48 -5.73
C ARG A 200 -15.35 -2.63 -4.87
N VAL A 201 -14.67 -3.27 -3.92
CA VAL A 201 -13.79 -2.61 -2.96
C VAL A 201 -12.38 -3.16 -3.05
N ILE A 202 -11.42 -2.29 -3.38
CA ILE A 202 -9.99 -2.61 -3.43
C ILE A 202 -9.27 -1.81 -2.33
N LEU A 203 -8.45 -2.51 -1.54
CA LEU A 203 -7.68 -1.93 -0.45
C LEU A 203 -6.20 -1.85 -0.80
N ASP A 204 -5.57 -0.73 -0.50
CA ASP A 204 -4.14 -0.50 -0.75
C ASP A 204 -3.27 -0.96 0.43
N TYR A 205 -2.20 -1.66 0.12
CA TYR A 205 -1.18 -2.03 1.09
C TYR A 205 0.24 -1.86 0.54
N SER A 206 1.13 -1.34 1.38
CA SER A 206 2.58 -1.40 1.17
C SER A 206 3.17 -2.46 2.10
N TRP A 207 3.65 -3.55 1.52
CA TRP A 207 4.35 -4.61 2.28
C TRP A 207 5.86 -4.42 2.28
N ASN A 208 6.36 -3.45 1.51
CA ASN A 208 7.78 -3.16 1.35
C ASN A 208 8.41 -2.51 2.60
N HIS A 209 7.65 -1.71 3.35
CA HIS A 209 8.16 -0.97 4.50
C HIS A 209 7.07 -0.75 5.55
N THR A 210 7.48 -0.40 6.76
CA THR A 210 6.60 0.09 7.84
C THR A 210 6.90 1.55 8.15
N GLY A 211 6.11 2.18 9.03
CA GLY A 211 6.52 3.42 9.69
C GLY A 211 7.51 3.17 10.83
N VAL A 212 8.23 4.22 11.24
CA VAL A 212 9.13 4.13 12.41
C VAL A 212 8.39 3.83 13.71
N ASP A 213 7.12 4.18 13.82
CA ASP A 213 6.28 3.90 14.99
C ASP A 213 5.66 2.49 14.94
N CYS A 214 6.01 1.65 13.96
CA CYS A 214 5.58 0.27 13.92
C CYS A 214 6.09 -0.50 15.15
N TRP A 215 5.21 -1.25 15.79
CA TRP A 215 5.49 -2.00 17.01
C TRP A 215 6.72 -2.92 16.88
N ALA A 216 6.89 -3.59 15.73
CA ALA A 216 8.03 -4.46 15.47
C ALA A 216 9.33 -3.65 15.31
N TRP A 217 9.27 -2.52 14.62
CA TRP A 217 10.42 -1.63 14.47
C TRP A 217 10.83 -0.97 15.78
N GLN A 218 9.85 -0.56 16.61
CA GLN A 218 10.12 -0.02 17.93
C GLN A 218 10.81 -1.03 18.86
N ASP A 219 10.48 -2.32 18.74
CA ASP A 219 11.20 -3.37 19.45
C ASP A 219 12.64 -3.53 18.93
N VAL A 220 12.86 -3.45 17.61
CA VAL A 220 14.22 -3.46 17.01
C VAL A 220 15.04 -2.28 17.49
N LEU A 221 14.49 -1.06 17.52
CA LEU A 221 15.20 0.11 18.03
C LEU A 221 15.61 -0.04 19.49
N LYS A 222 14.73 -0.62 20.30
CA LYS A 222 14.97 -0.82 21.74
C LYS A 222 15.94 -1.97 22.06
N ASN A 223 15.76 -3.11 21.41
CA ASN A 223 16.42 -4.36 21.74
C ASN A 223 17.55 -4.73 20.76
N GLN A 224 17.70 -3.93 19.70
CA GLN A 224 18.74 -4.11 18.69
C GLN A 224 18.75 -5.55 18.14
N GLN A 225 19.90 -6.16 17.99
CA GLN A 225 20.05 -7.54 17.49
C GLN A 225 19.33 -8.60 18.34
N ALA A 226 19.01 -8.29 19.59
CA ALA A 226 18.26 -9.20 20.47
C ALA A 226 16.75 -9.18 20.25
N SER A 227 16.24 -8.27 19.43
CA SER A 227 14.83 -8.22 19.04
C SER A 227 14.42 -9.47 18.27
N PRO A 228 13.25 -10.09 18.57
CA PRO A 228 12.71 -11.19 17.77
C PRO A 228 12.31 -10.77 16.34
N TYR A 229 12.29 -9.46 16.06
CA TYR A 229 11.97 -8.86 14.76
C TYR A 229 13.20 -8.29 14.04
N SER A 230 14.42 -8.56 14.56
CA SER A 230 15.68 -8.04 14.01
C SER A 230 15.92 -8.47 12.56
N ASP A 231 15.41 -9.63 12.15
CA ASP A 231 15.49 -10.17 10.80
C ASP A 231 14.35 -9.75 9.86
N TRP A 232 13.36 -9.00 10.38
CA TRP A 232 12.28 -8.44 9.55
C TRP A 232 12.73 -7.29 8.67
N TYR A 233 13.80 -6.58 9.09
CA TYR A 233 14.23 -5.32 8.49
C TYR A 233 15.65 -5.37 7.94
N TRP A 234 15.94 -4.50 6.98
CA TRP A 234 17.29 -4.28 6.47
C TRP A 234 18.11 -3.41 7.43
N VAL A 235 18.68 -4.04 8.47
CA VAL A 235 19.67 -3.40 9.35
C VAL A 235 21.06 -3.60 8.75
N GLN A 236 21.77 -2.50 8.51
CA GLN A 236 23.10 -2.47 7.91
C GLN A 236 24.19 -2.56 8.97
N GLU A 237 23.99 -1.91 10.12
CA GLU A 237 24.93 -1.91 11.23
C GLU A 237 24.16 -1.81 12.55
N TRP A 238 24.52 -2.67 13.49
CA TRP A 238 23.96 -2.66 14.84
C TRP A 238 24.76 -1.73 15.74
N ASP A 239 24.11 -1.20 16.76
CA ASP A 239 24.73 -0.33 17.76
C ASP A 239 25.74 -1.13 18.60
N ASP A 240 26.94 -0.55 18.84
CA ASP A 240 27.92 -1.11 19.77
C ASP A 240 27.80 -0.41 21.13
N PRO A 241 27.26 -1.09 22.17
CA PRO A 241 27.08 -0.47 23.48
C PRO A 241 28.39 -0.10 24.18
N ALA A 242 29.55 -0.43 23.61
CA ALA A 242 30.85 -0.04 24.12
C ALA A 242 31.31 1.35 23.62
N THR A 243 30.61 1.96 22.67
CA THR A 243 30.93 3.29 22.13
C THR A 243 29.98 4.36 22.67
N ASP A 244 30.41 5.63 22.60
CA ASP A 244 29.60 6.79 23.04
C ASP A 244 28.65 7.31 21.94
N SER A 245 28.83 6.83 20.70
CA SER A 245 28.00 7.19 19.53
C SER A 245 27.23 5.99 19.04
N SER A 246 26.02 6.20 18.50
CA SER A 246 25.27 5.12 17.88
C SER A 246 25.77 4.86 16.47
N GLU A 247 26.15 3.61 16.21
CA GLU A 247 26.50 3.10 14.88
C GLU A 247 25.29 2.54 14.14
N PHE A 248 24.12 2.50 14.77
CA PHE A 248 22.92 1.88 14.22
C PHE A 248 22.53 2.50 12.87
N ARG A 249 22.55 1.68 11.83
CA ARG A 249 22.16 2.08 10.48
C ARG A 249 21.24 1.03 9.86
N TYR A 250 20.27 1.49 9.14
CA TYR A 250 19.29 0.67 8.45
C TYR A 250 18.91 1.28 7.11
N ARG A 251 18.25 0.49 6.28
CA ARG A 251 17.72 0.93 5.01
C ARG A 251 16.28 1.41 5.19
N GLY A 252 16.03 2.63 4.73
CA GLY A 252 14.68 3.15 4.54
C GLY A 252 14.33 3.20 3.07
N TRP A 253 13.07 2.94 2.72
CA TRP A 253 12.61 3.00 1.35
C TRP A 253 12.95 4.35 0.69
N ALA A 254 13.51 4.29 -0.51
CA ALA A 254 14.00 5.46 -1.25
C ALA A 254 14.94 6.37 -0.42
N GLY A 255 15.63 5.83 0.58
CA GLY A 255 16.50 6.59 1.50
C GLY A 255 15.74 7.40 2.55
N VAL A 256 14.42 7.20 2.71
CA VAL A 256 13.58 7.89 3.68
C VAL A 256 13.68 7.21 5.05
N PRO A 257 14.26 7.88 6.09
CA PRO A 257 14.49 7.22 7.39
C PRO A 257 13.21 6.83 8.13
N SER A 258 12.07 7.48 7.83
CA SER A 258 10.79 7.17 8.48
C SER A 258 10.10 5.91 7.93
N LEU A 259 10.70 5.25 6.92
CA LEU A 259 10.11 4.09 6.23
C LEU A 259 11.07 2.90 6.22
N PRO A 260 11.35 2.26 7.39
CA PRO A 260 12.25 1.12 7.47
C PRO A 260 11.74 -0.04 6.60
N GLU A 261 12.63 -0.52 5.70
CA GLU A 261 12.30 -1.56 4.73
C GLU A 261 12.27 -2.95 5.34
N ILE A 262 11.29 -3.73 4.90
CA ILE A 262 11.20 -5.18 5.15
C ILE A 262 12.34 -5.87 4.38
N ARG A 263 12.98 -6.83 5.02
CA ARG A 263 14.11 -7.54 4.44
C ARG A 263 13.67 -8.67 3.53
N GLU A 264 14.21 -8.70 2.33
CA GLU A 264 14.06 -9.78 1.36
C GLU A 264 15.28 -10.73 1.38
N THR A 265 15.14 -11.90 0.75
CA THR A 265 16.21 -12.90 0.61
C THR A 265 17.27 -12.49 -0.42
N VAL A 266 16.93 -11.63 -1.36
CA VAL A 266 17.80 -11.08 -2.39
C VAL A 266 17.84 -9.57 -2.20
N HIS A 267 19.04 -9.04 -2.03
CA HIS A 267 19.25 -7.60 -1.93
C HIS A 267 19.40 -7.01 -3.32
N MET A 268 18.49 -6.13 -3.69
CA MET A 268 18.71 -5.24 -4.83
C MET A 268 19.62 -4.11 -4.37
N GLU A 269 20.91 -4.18 -4.72
CA GLU A 269 21.78 -3.03 -4.58
C GLU A 269 21.30 -1.94 -5.52
N HIS A 270 20.60 -0.99 -4.95
CA HIS A 270 20.20 0.30 -5.43
C HIS A 270 20.34 0.65 -6.92
N ILE A 271 19.27 0.72 -7.57
CA ILE A 271 18.28 1.81 -7.69
C ILE A 271 18.67 2.91 -8.68
N GLU A 272 19.64 2.67 -9.53
CA GLU A 272 19.66 3.36 -10.82
C GLU A 272 18.61 2.75 -11.76
N LYS A 273 18.21 1.50 -11.51
CA LYS A 273 17.28 0.76 -12.36
C LYS A 273 16.52 -0.30 -11.57
N VAL A 274 15.20 -0.23 -11.58
CA VAL A 274 14.33 -1.27 -11.03
C VAL A 274 14.11 -2.34 -12.09
N GLU A 275 14.28 -3.61 -11.72
CA GLU A 275 14.04 -4.78 -12.57
C GLU A 275 13.28 -5.86 -11.77
N PRO A 276 12.42 -6.67 -12.44
CA PRO A 276 11.81 -7.82 -11.79
C PRO A 276 12.89 -8.77 -11.27
N PHE A 277 12.75 -9.27 -10.05
CA PHE A 277 13.72 -10.19 -9.46
C PHE A 277 13.06 -11.32 -8.68
N GLU A 278 13.73 -12.43 -8.58
CA GLU A 278 13.29 -13.59 -7.80
C GLU A 278 13.73 -13.47 -6.35
N GLY A 279 13.02 -14.16 -5.46
CA GLY A 279 13.28 -14.16 -4.03
C GLY A 279 12.00 -14.20 -3.21
N ASP A 280 12.14 -13.95 -1.92
CA ASP A 280 11.04 -13.95 -0.96
C ASP A 280 11.32 -12.93 0.16
N ILE A 281 10.37 -12.68 1.05
CA ILE A 281 10.61 -12.02 2.32
C ILE A 281 11.53 -12.91 3.17
N TYR A 282 12.57 -12.33 3.75
CA TYR A 282 13.59 -13.06 4.49
C TYR A 282 13.02 -13.73 5.74
N ALA A 283 12.29 -12.99 6.55
CA ALA A 283 11.70 -13.50 7.79
C ALA A 283 10.35 -14.17 7.50
N ALA A 284 10.27 -15.49 7.70
CA ALA A 284 9.02 -16.24 7.53
C ALA A 284 7.88 -15.70 8.43
N ALA A 285 8.22 -15.19 9.62
CA ALA A 285 7.25 -14.61 10.53
C ALA A 285 6.65 -13.29 9.99
N ALA A 286 7.46 -12.44 9.33
CA ALA A 286 6.97 -11.24 8.67
C ALA A 286 6.01 -11.57 7.51
N LYS A 287 6.38 -12.53 6.66
CA LYS A 287 5.54 -13.03 5.58
C LYS A 287 4.22 -13.59 6.11
N GLN A 288 4.26 -14.40 7.17
CA GLN A 288 3.06 -14.96 7.78
C GLN A 288 2.15 -13.88 8.39
N HIS A 289 2.74 -12.85 8.98
CA HIS A 289 2.00 -11.71 9.51
C HIS A 289 1.23 -10.97 8.39
N ILE A 290 1.88 -10.72 7.26
CA ILE A 290 1.24 -10.15 6.05
C ILE A 290 0.06 -11.04 5.59
N PHE A 291 0.24 -12.34 5.56
CA PHE A 291 -0.80 -13.29 5.13
C PHE A 291 -2.02 -13.30 6.07
N HIS A 292 -1.79 -13.22 7.38
CA HIS A 292 -2.89 -13.11 8.35
C HIS A 292 -3.69 -11.81 8.19
N ILE A 293 -3.01 -10.69 7.93
CA ILE A 293 -3.68 -9.41 7.68
C ILE A 293 -4.48 -9.46 6.37
N THR A 294 -3.91 -10.04 5.32
CA THR A 294 -4.59 -10.25 4.05
C THR A 294 -5.86 -11.09 4.22
N GLN A 295 -5.78 -12.19 4.98
CA GLN A 295 -6.93 -13.02 5.31
C GLN A 295 -8.00 -12.25 6.07
N ARG A 296 -7.59 -11.44 7.08
CA ARG A 296 -8.51 -10.62 7.88
C ARG A 296 -9.42 -9.73 7.01
N TRP A 297 -8.88 -9.15 5.94
CA TRP A 297 -9.67 -8.24 5.09
C TRP A 297 -10.39 -8.92 3.93
N LEU A 298 -9.98 -10.14 3.56
CA LEU A 298 -10.72 -10.94 2.60
C LEU A 298 -11.92 -11.69 3.22
N ASP A 299 -11.87 -11.95 4.53
CA ASP A 299 -12.89 -12.68 5.29
C ASP A 299 -12.91 -12.13 6.73
N PRO A 300 -13.49 -10.92 6.94
CA PRO A 300 -13.41 -10.22 8.22
C PRO A 300 -14.13 -10.93 9.37
N ASN A 301 -15.15 -11.70 9.09
CA ASN A 301 -15.90 -12.45 10.10
C ASN A 301 -15.32 -13.86 10.36
N GLY A 302 -14.40 -14.34 9.50
CA GLY A 302 -13.72 -15.62 9.63
C GLY A 302 -14.61 -16.85 9.40
N ASP A 303 -15.71 -16.71 8.65
CA ASP A 303 -16.63 -17.82 8.41
C ASP A 303 -16.28 -18.66 7.16
N GLY A 304 -15.24 -18.28 6.43
CA GLY A 304 -14.78 -18.93 5.20
C GLY A 304 -15.52 -18.50 3.94
N ASN A 305 -16.41 -17.49 4.03
CA ASN A 305 -17.08 -16.87 2.90
C ASN A 305 -16.55 -15.43 2.70
N PRO A 306 -15.88 -15.12 1.58
CA PRO A 306 -15.27 -13.81 1.37
C PRO A 306 -16.26 -12.70 0.95
N ASP A 307 -17.57 -12.94 0.98
CA ASP A 307 -18.59 -11.99 0.48
C ASP A 307 -18.68 -10.70 1.32
N ASP A 308 -18.19 -10.72 2.55
CA ASP A 308 -18.17 -9.56 3.45
C ASP A 308 -16.80 -8.84 3.51
N GLY A 309 -15.82 -9.36 2.78
CA GLY A 309 -14.48 -8.80 2.68
C GLY A 309 -14.26 -7.89 1.47
N VAL A 310 -13.03 -7.43 1.30
CA VAL A 310 -12.62 -6.66 0.12
C VAL A 310 -12.51 -7.56 -1.12
N ASP A 311 -12.72 -6.98 -2.30
CA ASP A 311 -12.66 -7.69 -3.59
C ASP A 311 -11.24 -7.81 -4.13
N GLY A 312 -10.25 -7.30 -3.43
CA GLY A 312 -8.85 -7.42 -3.80
C GLY A 312 -7.95 -6.33 -3.24
N PHE A 313 -6.75 -6.27 -3.76
CA PHE A 313 -5.71 -5.37 -3.26
C PHE A 313 -4.98 -4.63 -4.39
N ARG A 314 -4.68 -3.37 -4.12
CA ARG A 314 -3.63 -2.62 -4.80
C ARG A 314 -2.36 -2.72 -3.96
N LEU A 315 -1.24 -3.05 -4.58
CA LEU A 315 0.01 -3.36 -3.90
C LEU A 315 1.04 -2.30 -4.27
N ASP A 316 1.35 -1.48 -3.27
CA ASP A 316 2.27 -0.37 -3.33
C ASP A 316 3.72 -0.85 -3.48
N VAL A 317 4.55 -0.09 -4.21
CA VAL A 317 5.98 -0.40 -4.41
C VAL A 317 6.23 -1.84 -4.88
N ALA A 318 5.27 -2.42 -5.61
CA ALA A 318 5.27 -3.84 -5.95
C ALA A 318 6.47 -4.27 -6.83
N ALA A 319 7.04 -3.33 -7.59
CA ALA A 319 8.22 -3.57 -8.42
C ALA A 319 9.51 -3.78 -7.61
N GLU A 320 9.55 -3.31 -6.37
CA GLU A 320 10.71 -3.41 -5.49
C GLU A 320 10.61 -4.62 -4.53
N MET A 321 9.61 -5.49 -4.73
CA MET A 321 9.45 -6.72 -3.98
C MET A 321 9.60 -7.97 -4.87
N PRO A 322 10.09 -9.11 -4.31
CA PRO A 322 10.43 -10.29 -5.10
C PRO A 322 9.22 -10.97 -5.74
N LEU A 323 9.36 -11.45 -6.97
CA LEU A 323 8.32 -12.20 -7.70
C LEU A 323 7.90 -13.48 -6.96
N GLY A 324 8.82 -14.17 -6.28
CA GLY A 324 8.49 -15.37 -5.50
C GLY A 324 7.54 -15.08 -4.35
N PHE A 325 7.74 -13.95 -3.64
CA PHE A 325 6.78 -13.50 -2.63
C PHE A 325 5.40 -13.22 -3.24
N TRP A 326 5.34 -12.52 -4.38
CA TRP A 326 4.06 -12.19 -5.03
C TRP A 326 3.30 -13.42 -5.53
N ARG A 327 4.01 -14.46 -6.00
CA ARG A 327 3.38 -15.74 -6.37
C ARG A 327 2.74 -16.43 -5.15
N ASP A 328 3.44 -16.41 -4.01
CA ASP A 328 2.91 -16.96 -2.76
C ASP A 328 1.73 -16.15 -2.25
N TYR A 329 1.84 -14.82 -2.33
CA TYR A 329 0.77 -13.90 -1.96
C TYR A 329 -0.49 -14.14 -2.83
N ARG A 330 -0.33 -14.22 -4.16
CA ARG A 330 -1.45 -14.55 -5.06
C ARG A 330 -2.11 -15.87 -4.69
N ARG A 331 -1.33 -16.93 -4.46
CA ARG A 331 -1.88 -18.23 -4.05
C ARG A 331 -2.67 -18.12 -2.75
N HIS A 332 -2.14 -17.39 -1.77
CA HIS A 332 -2.82 -17.17 -0.50
C HIS A 332 -4.15 -16.44 -0.71
N VAL A 333 -4.16 -15.36 -1.45
CA VAL A 333 -5.37 -14.57 -1.74
C VAL A 333 -6.40 -15.41 -2.49
N ARG A 334 -5.99 -16.13 -3.54
CA ARG A 334 -6.89 -16.95 -4.37
C ARG A 334 -7.47 -18.16 -3.64
N ASN A 335 -6.76 -18.69 -2.65
CA ASN A 335 -7.28 -19.75 -1.79
C ASN A 335 -8.43 -19.27 -0.88
N ILE A 336 -8.45 -17.98 -0.53
CA ILE A 336 -9.51 -17.38 0.30
C ILE A 336 -10.64 -16.87 -0.60
N ASN A 337 -10.30 -16.05 -1.59
CA ASN A 337 -11.25 -15.50 -2.56
C ASN A 337 -10.76 -15.73 -4.00
N PRO A 338 -11.29 -16.75 -4.71
CA PRO A 338 -10.90 -17.02 -6.09
C PRO A 338 -11.18 -15.87 -7.07
N ASN A 339 -12.07 -14.95 -6.72
CA ASN A 339 -12.46 -13.80 -7.53
C ASN A 339 -11.80 -12.49 -7.07
N ALA A 340 -10.84 -12.54 -6.12
CA ALA A 340 -10.13 -11.36 -5.72
C ALA A 340 -9.24 -10.81 -6.85
N TYR A 341 -9.10 -9.50 -6.93
CA TYR A 341 -8.31 -8.80 -7.95
C TYR A 341 -7.04 -8.22 -7.36
N LEU A 342 -5.91 -8.49 -7.99
CA LEU A 342 -4.59 -8.03 -7.55
C LEU A 342 -4.01 -7.03 -8.56
N ILE A 343 -3.77 -5.80 -8.12
CA ILE A 343 -3.17 -4.73 -8.90
C ILE A 343 -1.79 -4.40 -8.32
N GLY A 344 -0.73 -4.52 -9.13
CA GLY A 344 0.60 -4.07 -8.74
C GLY A 344 0.86 -2.61 -9.15
N GLU A 345 1.52 -1.86 -8.30
CA GLU A 345 2.13 -0.62 -8.73
C GLU A 345 3.47 -0.93 -9.39
N ILE A 346 3.46 -0.96 -10.71
CA ILE A 346 4.64 -1.19 -11.55
C ILE A 346 4.83 0.08 -12.37
N TRP A 347 5.79 0.90 -11.98
CA TRP A 347 5.92 2.26 -12.50
C TRP A 347 7.25 2.51 -13.21
N TRP A 348 8.31 2.78 -12.45
CA TRP A 348 9.57 3.22 -13.01
C TRP A 348 10.58 2.07 -13.15
N GLU A 349 11.17 1.94 -14.33
CA GLU A 349 12.45 1.24 -14.48
C GLU A 349 13.58 2.19 -14.06
N GLN A 350 13.48 3.45 -14.50
CA GLN A 350 14.41 4.51 -14.15
C GLN A 350 13.66 5.85 -14.06
N TYR A 351 13.60 6.42 -12.86
CA TYR A 351 12.92 7.70 -12.63
C TYR A 351 13.74 8.87 -13.20
N PRO A 352 13.13 9.86 -13.88
CA PRO A 352 11.74 9.93 -14.34
C PRO A 352 11.55 9.49 -15.80
N ASP A 353 12.56 8.89 -16.40
CA ASP A 353 12.68 8.79 -17.86
C ASP A 353 12.04 7.53 -18.43
N LYS A 354 12.18 6.38 -17.74
CA LYS A 354 11.78 5.08 -18.28
C LYS A 354 10.79 4.34 -17.41
N LEU A 355 9.65 3.95 -18.01
CA LEU A 355 8.65 3.10 -17.35
C LEU A 355 9.07 1.63 -17.44
N LEU A 356 8.85 0.90 -16.34
CA LEU A 356 9.11 -0.54 -16.26
C LEU A 356 8.12 -1.32 -17.12
N ASP A 357 8.60 -2.40 -17.76
CA ASP A 357 7.75 -3.32 -18.49
C ASP A 357 6.92 -4.18 -17.51
N PRO A 358 5.57 -4.11 -17.55
CA PRO A 358 4.74 -4.88 -16.62
C PRO A 358 4.60 -6.36 -16.99
N LEU A 359 5.04 -6.79 -18.16
CA LEU A 359 4.82 -8.16 -18.65
C LEU A 359 5.25 -9.24 -17.66
N PRO A 360 6.43 -9.19 -17.01
CA PRO A 360 6.85 -10.21 -16.05
C PRO A 360 5.93 -10.36 -14.82
N TYR A 361 5.08 -9.37 -14.57
CA TYR A 361 4.10 -9.37 -13.47
C TYR A 361 2.70 -9.82 -13.91
N LEU A 362 2.47 -10.00 -15.21
CA LEU A 362 1.16 -10.27 -15.82
C LEU A 362 1.08 -11.63 -16.53
N GLU A 363 2.01 -12.53 -16.23
CA GLU A 363 2.07 -13.88 -16.83
C GLU A 363 1.06 -14.88 -16.20
N GLY A 364 0.16 -14.39 -15.33
CA GLY A 364 -0.92 -15.17 -14.73
C GLY A 364 -0.58 -15.83 -13.38
N ASP A 365 0.59 -15.53 -12.83
CA ASP A 365 1.08 -16.09 -11.57
C ASP A 365 1.40 -15.03 -10.49
N VAL A 366 1.38 -13.73 -10.85
CA VAL A 366 1.67 -12.60 -9.95
C VAL A 366 0.44 -11.68 -9.84
N PHE A 367 0.25 -10.74 -10.74
CA PHE A 367 -0.86 -9.80 -10.71
C PHE A 367 -1.87 -10.02 -11.83
N ASP A 368 -3.10 -9.57 -11.60
CA ASP A 368 -4.15 -9.53 -12.62
C ASP A 368 -3.97 -8.32 -13.53
N ALA A 369 -3.49 -7.22 -12.96
CA ALA A 369 -3.27 -5.96 -13.64
C ALA A 369 -2.18 -5.14 -12.94
N VAL A 370 -1.82 -4.03 -13.57
CA VAL A 370 -1.01 -2.98 -12.97
C VAL A 370 -1.72 -1.64 -13.09
N MET A 371 -1.32 -0.65 -12.27
CA MET A 371 -1.67 0.74 -12.51
C MET A 371 -1.06 1.17 -13.85
N ASN A 372 -1.90 1.48 -14.84
CA ASN A 372 -1.44 1.67 -16.21
C ASN A 372 -0.87 3.08 -16.43
N TYR A 373 0.29 3.35 -15.87
CA TYR A 373 1.01 4.62 -16.05
C TYR A 373 1.46 4.86 -17.51
N ARG A 374 1.57 3.82 -18.32
CA ARG A 374 1.84 3.93 -19.76
C ARG A 374 0.65 4.58 -20.48
N TRP A 375 -0.58 4.12 -20.18
CA TRP A 375 -1.80 4.77 -20.63
C TRP A 375 -1.89 6.23 -20.17
N TYR A 376 -1.70 6.45 -18.85
CA TYR A 376 -1.73 7.78 -18.26
C TYR A 376 -0.78 8.76 -18.95
N ARG A 377 0.48 8.36 -19.16
CA ARG A 377 1.51 9.19 -19.80
C ARG A 377 1.12 9.56 -21.21
N ALA A 378 0.70 8.60 -22.03
CA ALA A 378 0.27 8.83 -23.41
C ALA A 378 -0.97 9.73 -23.47
N ALA A 379 -1.99 9.45 -22.65
CA ALA A 379 -3.21 10.24 -22.58
C ALA A 379 -2.92 11.69 -22.17
N ARG A 380 -2.09 11.90 -21.14
CA ARG A 380 -1.72 13.24 -20.69
C ARG A 380 -0.98 14.06 -21.74
N HIS A 381 -0.01 13.44 -22.43
CA HIS A 381 0.73 14.11 -23.49
C HIS A 381 -0.16 14.47 -24.69
N PHE A 382 -1.14 13.63 -24.98
CA PHE A 382 -2.05 13.87 -26.09
C PHE A 382 -3.17 14.87 -25.75
N PHE A 383 -3.91 14.65 -24.65
CA PHE A 383 -5.08 15.46 -24.33
C PHE A 383 -4.73 16.78 -23.63
N ASN A 384 -3.71 16.81 -22.79
CA ASN A 384 -3.31 17.99 -22.03
C ASN A 384 -2.06 18.69 -22.57
N ALA A 385 -1.40 18.12 -23.59
CA ALA A 385 -0.15 18.65 -24.14
C ALA A 385 0.91 18.90 -23.03
N SER A 386 1.04 17.99 -22.06
CA SER A 386 1.88 18.21 -20.88
C SER A 386 2.65 16.93 -20.47
N PRO A 387 3.97 17.01 -20.25
CA PRO A 387 4.82 18.19 -20.48
C PRO A 387 5.01 18.53 -21.96
N ASP A 388 4.84 17.56 -22.86
CA ASP A 388 5.02 17.68 -24.30
C ASP A 388 3.74 17.28 -25.03
N THR A 389 3.58 17.77 -26.26
CA THR A 389 2.49 17.40 -27.15
C THR A 389 2.91 16.26 -28.05
N ILE A 390 2.10 15.21 -28.13
CA ILE A 390 2.29 14.10 -29.09
C ILE A 390 1.20 14.13 -30.17
N SER A 391 1.51 13.56 -31.34
CA SER A 391 0.56 13.42 -32.43
C SER A 391 -0.45 12.28 -32.20
N VAL A 392 -1.53 12.23 -32.97
CA VAL A 392 -2.46 11.08 -33.00
C VAL A 392 -1.73 9.79 -33.34
N THR A 393 -0.77 9.84 -34.27
CA THR A 393 0.03 8.68 -34.65
C THR A 393 0.85 8.18 -33.45
N ASP A 394 1.52 9.08 -32.73
CA ASP A 394 2.32 8.71 -31.55
C ASP A 394 1.44 8.10 -30.43
N LEU A 395 0.21 8.63 -30.25
CA LEU A 395 -0.75 8.04 -29.31
C LEU A 395 -1.12 6.61 -29.72
N VAL A 396 -1.50 6.42 -30.99
CA VAL A 396 -1.86 5.08 -31.50
C VAL A 396 -0.71 4.10 -31.39
N ASP A 397 0.50 4.50 -31.77
CA ASP A 397 1.70 3.67 -31.64
C ASP A 397 1.99 3.33 -30.17
N SER A 398 1.84 4.28 -29.25
CA SER A 398 1.99 4.05 -27.82
C SER A 398 0.98 3.01 -27.33
N LEU A 399 -0.30 3.15 -27.67
CA LEU A 399 -1.35 2.20 -27.25
C LEU A 399 -1.11 0.81 -27.85
N GLN A 400 -0.70 0.70 -29.09
CA GLN A 400 -0.37 -0.59 -29.72
C GLN A 400 0.83 -1.26 -29.06
N ASN A 401 1.86 -0.49 -28.73
CA ASN A 401 3.03 -1.01 -28.02
C ASN A 401 2.70 -1.49 -26.59
N PHE A 402 1.77 -0.84 -25.92
CA PHE A 402 1.36 -1.25 -24.55
C PHE A 402 0.55 -2.52 -24.53
N THR A 403 -0.27 -2.75 -25.54
CA THR A 403 -1.21 -3.87 -25.60
C THR A 403 -0.66 -5.07 -26.35
N GLY A 404 0.29 -4.87 -27.24
CA GLY A 404 0.72 -5.88 -28.23
C GLY A 404 1.38 -7.14 -27.63
N ASN A 405 1.96 -7.04 -26.44
CA ASN A 405 2.67 -8.15 -25.78
C ASN A 405 1.97 -8.65 -24.51
N LEU A 406 0.87 -8.01 -24.09
CA LEU A 406 0.14 -8.40 -22.88
C LEU A 406 -0.87 -9.51 -23.18
N PRO A 407 -1.09 -10.45 -22.25
CA PRO A 407 -2.22 -11.37 -22.36
C PRO A 407 -3.54 -10.61 -22.47
N THR A 408 -4.41 -11.06 -23.37
CA THR A 408 -5.65 -10.32 -23.69
C THR A 408 -6.52 -10.06 -22.45
N ALA A 409 -6.68 -11.05 -21.57
CA ALA A 409 -7.49 -10.91 -20.36
C ALA A 409 -6.90 -9.82 -19.42
N ASN A 410 -5.59 -9.83 -19.20
CA ASN A 410 -4.91 -8.81 -18.37
C ASN A 410 -5.04 -7.42 -18.99
N ASN A 411 -4.94 -7.31 -20.32
CA ASN A 411 -5.07 -6.04 -21.01
C ASN A 411 -6.45 -5.39 -20.80
N TYR A 412 -7.53 -6.19 -20.81
CA TYR A 412 -8.87 -5.68 -20.50
C TYR A 412 -9.06 -5.38 -19.01
N ALA A 413 -8.34 -6.06 -18.14
CA ALA A 413 -8.43 -5.85 -16.70
C ALA A 413 -7.52 -4.72 -16.18
N MET A 414 -6.71 -4.08 -17.03
CA MET A 414 -5.77 -3.03 -16.59
C MET A 414 -6.48 -1.84 -15.95
N MET A 415 -5.90 -1.31 -14.87
CA MET A 415 -6.35 -0.09 -14.25
C MET A 415 -5.87 1.13 -15.05
N ASN A 416 -6.69 1.58 -16.01
CA ASN A 416 -6.40 2.72 -16.88
C ASN A 416 -6.73 4.03 -16.14
N LEU A 417 -5.73 4.62 -15.49
CA LEU A 417 -5.92 5.84 -14.71
C LEU A 417 -5.81 7.10 -15.60
N VAL A 418 -6.57 8.12 -15.26
CA VAL A 418 -6.44 9.48 -15.80
C VAL A 418 -5.92 10.46 -14.76
N SER A 419 -5.86 10.03 -13.50
CA SER A 419 -5.22 10.70 -12.36
C SER A 419 -5.06 9.73 -11.20
N SER A 420 -4.14 10.02 -10.29
CA SER A 420 -4.01 9.34 -9.00
C SER A 420 -3.47 10.32 -7.96
N HIS A 421 -3.22 9.85 -6.74
CA HIS A 421 -2.56 10.66 -5.71
C HIS A 421 -1.08 10.95 -6.02
N ASP A 422 -0.45 10.18 -6.92
CA ASP A 422 0.97 10.29 -7.29
C ASP A 422 1.22 11.13 -8.54
N VAL A 423 0.19 11.38 -9.33
CA VAL A 423 0.32 12.04 -10.63
C VAL A 423 -0.65 13.21 -10.77
N PRO A 424 -0.28 14.28 -11.52
CA PRO A 424 -1.18 15.39 -11.79
C PRO A 424 -2.48 14.93 -12.45
N ARG A 425 -3.56 15.65 -12.18
CA ARG A 425 -4.84 15.44 -12.84
C ARG A 425 -4.73 15.77 -14.33
N VAL A 426 -5.53 15.06 -15.13
CA VAL A 426 -5.62 15.30 -16.59
C VAL A 426 -6.34 16.61 -16.91
N ALA A 427 -7.20 17.12 -16.02
CA ALA A 427 -7.93 18.37 -16.19
C ALA A 427 -7.50 19.44 -15.20
#